data_e0f97db50ae78280936b11e41adaadd7
#
_entry.id   e0f97db50ae78280936b11e41adaadd7
#
_cell.length_a   1.000
_cell.length_b   1.000
_cell.length_c   1.000
_cell.angle_alpha   90.00
_cell.angle_beta   90.00
_cell.angle_gamma   90.00
#
_symmetry.space_group_name_H-M   'P 1'
#
loop_
_entity.id
_entity.type
_entity.pdbx_description
1 polymer ?
#
loop_
_entity_poly.entity_id
_entity_poly.type
_entity_poly.pdbx_seq_one_letter_code
_entity_poly.pdbx_strand_id
1 'polypeptide(L)'
;MIQDQTLQVVCHALQNQAAVDFVRASVKAGYHEFFSDLQQVDGLVDEAFARLVQGQQDGRDPPRLVEMTTDLLAHTFKKGDRSFWFNHVYHHYKTQTKPDTDFQQLKGLIIGGRLLDYGCGSGYLAARLARGGYEVFTTDVLDYRYDEAKHLPFRPMTSPTDIPYPDDSIDTALVQAVLHHINPKDLPLVLQRLAEIAYQVLIKEDTYDLPPQLPGVAETAAQQPLLQAFIEMPRDTQYQALILIDFFANAIAQGIPEMNMPFEFRSVTEWQQVLKANGLRVNKTWVAGFEPGRMHKSCHVWFVCDAIR
;
A
#
# COMPACT_ATOMS: atom_id res chain seq x y z
N MET A 1 15.00 -4.76 -11.42
CA MET A 1 15.14 -3.36 -11.92
C MET A 1 13.75 -2.80 -12.19
N ILE A 2 13.51 -1.57 -11.80
CA ILE A 2 12.24 -0.86 -12.08
C ILE A 2 12.10 -0.74 -13.60
N GLN A 3 10.87 -0.94 -14.11
CA GLN A 3 10.61 -0.87 -15.55
C GLN A 3 10.73 0.58 -16.05
N ASP A 4 11.24 0.80 -17.26
CA ASP A 4 11.39 2.13 -17.86
C ASP A 4 10.06 2.88 -17.93
N GLN A 5 8.95 2.18 -18.23
CA GLN A 5 7.61 2.78 -18.26
C GLN A 5 7.20 3.32 -16.89
N THR A 6 7.45 2.58 -15.81
CA THR A 6 7.21 3.01 -14.43
C THR A 6 7.94 4.31 -14.12
N LEU A 7 9.22 4.39 -14.50
CA LEU A 7 10.03 5.58 -14.25
C LEU A 7 9.58 6.79 -15.06
N GLN A 8 9.09 6.61 -16.29
CA GLN A 8 8.49 7.69 -17.09
C GLN A 8 7.25 8.28 -16.42
N VAL A 9 6.38 7.42 -15.88
CA VAL A 9 5.17 7.85 -15.14
C VAL A 9 5.56 8.64 -13.88
N VAL A 10 6.55 8.17 -13.12
CA VAL A 10 7.08 8.88 -11.94
C VAL A 10 7.67 10.24 -12.33
N CYS A 11 8.50 10.29 -13.38
CA CYS A 11 9.08 11.54 -13.87
C CYS A 11 8.01 12.56 -14.30
N HIS A 12 6.92 12.09 -14.89
CA HIS A 12 5.78 12.96 -15.20
C HIS A 12 5.10 13.48 -13.93
N ALA A 13 4.85 12.61 -12.93
CA ALA A 13 4.26 13.02 -11.67
C ALA A 13 5.14 14.02 -10.88
N LEU A 14 6.47 13.90 -10.96
CA LEU A 14 7.43 14.85 -10.35
C LEU A 14 7.37 16.27 -10.96
N GLN A 15 6.77 16.46 -12.14
CA GLN A 15 6.55 17.79 -12.72
C GLN A 15 5.39 18.53 -12.05
N ASN A 16 4.51 17.84 -11.34
CA ASN A 16 3.40 18.47 -10.61
C ASN A 16 3.86 18.87 -9.20
N GLN A 17 4.21 20.15 -9.04
CA GLN A 17 4.70 20.66 -7.75
C GLN A 17 3.70 20.47 -6.61
N ALA A 18 2.39 20.60 -6.86
CA ALA A 18 1.36 20.39 -5.83
C ALA A 18 1.33 18.93 -5.33
N ALA A 19 1.47 17.96 -6.24
CA ALA A 19 1.60 16.56 -5.88
C ALA A 19 2.87 16.30 -5.06
N VAL A 20 4.02 16.83 -5.50
CA VAL A 20 5.30 16.71 -4.79
C VAL A 20 5.22 17.29 -3.38
N ASP A 21 4.67 18.50 -3.22
CA ASP A 21 4.54 19.16 -1.92
C ASP A 21 3.62 18.39 -0.98
N PHE A 22 2.50 17.89 -1.50
CA PHE A 22 1.59 17.05 -0.74
C PHE A 22 2.26 15.75 -0.26
N VAL A 23 2.95 15.04 -1.15
CA VAL A 23 3.61 13.77 -0.80
C VAL A 23 4.71 13.99 0.22
N ARG A 24 5.51 15.05 0.04
CA ARG A 24 6.52 15.44 1.03
C ARG A 24 5.91 15.68 2.41
N ALA A 25 4.78 16.38 2.49
CA ALA A 25 4.05 16.60 3.75
C ALA A 25 3.51 15.28 4.32
N SER A 26 2.98 14.39 3.49
CA SER A 26 2.48 13.07 3.89
C SER A 26 3.57 12.18 4.46
N VAL A 27 4.74 12.12 3.82
CA VAL A 27 5.91 11.35 4.31
C VAL A 27 6.40 11.91 5.66
N LYS A 28 6.53 13.23 5.79
CA LYS A 28 6.89 13.88 7.06
C LYS A 28 5.89 13.52 8.16
N ALA A 29 4.60 13.68 7.90
CA ALA A 29 3.55 13.39 8.86
C ALA A 29 3.58 11.91 9.32
N GLY A 30 3.85 10.98 8.41
CA GLY A 30 4.03 9.58 8.77
C GLY A 30 5.26 9.34 9.64
N TYR A 31 6.39 9.91 9.29
CA TYR A 31 7.64 9.75 10.03
C TYR A 31 7.58 10.42 11.41
N HIS A 32 6.93 11.58 11.54
CA HIS A 32 6.75 12.28 12.82
C HIS A 32 6.03 11.44 13.88
N GLU A 33 5.22 10.48 13.49
CA GLU A 33 4.57 9.58 14.44
C GLU A 33 5.52 8.56 15.10
N PHE A 34 6.69 8.33 14.50
CA PHE A 34 7.62 7.28 14.92
C PHE A 34 8.99 7.80 15.32
N PHE A 35 9.37 8.97 14.87
CA PHE A 35 10.70 9.52 15.08
C PHE A 35 10.67 10.79 15.94
N SER A 36 11.56 10.88 16.92
CA SER A 36 11.62 12.01 17.86
C SER A 36 12.42 13.20 17.36
N ASP A 37 13.42 13.00 16.49
CA ASP A 37 14.21 14.07 15.89
C ASP A 37 13.55 14.58 14.61
N LEU A 38 12.51 15.40 14.80
CA LEU A 38 11.68 15.88 13.69
C LEU A 38 12.46 16.76 12.73
N GLN A 39 13.39 17.58 13.21
CA GLN A 39 14.18 18.47 12.35
C GLN A 39 15.05 17.67 11.38
N GLN A 40 15.68 16.60 11.84
CA GLN A 40 16.47 15.76 10.96
C GLN A 40 15.60 14.97 9.98
N VAL A 41 14.45 14.46 10.43
CA VAL A 41 13.49 13.79 9.57
C VAL A 41 13.03 14.72 8.45
N ASP A 42 12.64 15.93 8.78
CA ASP A 42 12.20 16.93 7.81
C ASP A 42 13.30 17.28 6.81
N GLY A 43 14.51 17.52 7.29
CA GLY A 43 15.66 17.82 6.43
C GLY A 43 15.97 16.68 5.45
N LEU A 44 15.88 15.43 5.89
CA LEU A 44 16.12 14.27 5.05
C LEU A 44 15.03 14.09 3.98
N VAL A 45 13.77 14.22 4.39
CA VAL A 45 12.64 14.12 3.44
C VAL A 45 12.73 15.24 2.40
N ASP A 46 13.01 16.47 2.83
CA ASP A 46 13.19 17.61 1.92
C ASP A 46 14.35 17.37 0.94
N GLU A 47 15.48 16.87 1.42
CA GLU A 47 16.63 16.57 0.56
C GLU A 47 16.31 15.44 -0.43
N ALA A 48 15.61 14.38 -0.01
CA ALA A 48 15.23 13.28 -0.88
C ALA A 48 14.34 13.77 -2.04
N PHE A 49 13.31 14.55 -1.73
CA PHE A 49 12.43 15.09 -2.78
C PHE A 49 13.12 16.14 -3.65
N ALA A 50 13.96 17.01 -3.07
CA ALA A 50 14.75 17.96 -3.84
C ALA A 50 15.66 17.26 -4.87
N ARG A 51 16.32 16.16 -4.48
CA ARG A 51 17.15 15.35 -5.39
C ARG A 51 16.33 14.72 -6.52
N LEU A 52 15.15 14.18 -6.22
CA LEU A 52 14.27 13.59 -7.24
C LEU A 52 13.82 14.65 -8.25
N VAL A 53 13.31 15.80 -7.77
CA VAL A 53 12.80 16.87 -8.61
C VAL A 53 13.93 17.49 -9.43
N GLN A 54 15.05 17.84 -8.80
CA GLN A 54 16.19 18.46 -9.49
C GLN A 54 16.78 17.50 -10.53
N GLY A 55 16.94 16.24 -10.19
CA GLY A 55 17.46 15.26 -11.12
C GLY A 55 16.53 14.99 -12.31
N GLN A 56 15.22 15.03 -12.11
CA GLN A 56 14.25 14.96 -13.19
C GLN A 56 14.37 16.19 -14.10
N GLN A 57 14.49 17.41 -13.55
CA GLN A 57 14.66 18.66 -14.30
C GLN A 57 15.97 18.68 -15.09
N ASP A 58 17.03 18.13 -14.52
CA ASP A 58 18.36 18.04 -15.18
C ASP A 58 18.42 16.94 -16.26
N GLY A 59 17.32 16.19 -16.47
CA GLY A 59 17.27 15.09 -17.44
C GLY A 59 18.17 13.92 -17.05
N ARG A 60 18.43 13.72 -15.76
CA ARG A 60 19.23 12.57 -15.28
C ARG A 60 18.49 11.27 -15.54
N ASP A 61 19.26 10.23 -15.75
CA ASP A 61 18.75 8.86 -15.88
C ASP A 61 17.93 8.47 -14.64
N PRO A 62 16.64 8.14 -14.81
CA PRO A 62 15.74 7.81 -13.70
C PRO A 62 16.25 6.70 -12.76
N PRO A 63 16.83 5.57 -13.23
CA PRO A 63 17.43 4.58 -12.34
C PRO A 63 18.51 5.17 -11.42
N ARG A 64 19.31 6.09 -11.93
CA ARG A 64 20.35 6.76 -11.13
C ARG A 64 19.76 7.68 -10.05
N LEU A 65 18.62 8.33 -10.33
CA LEU A 65 17.91 9.13 -9.32
C LEU A 65 17.39 8.28 -8.17
N VAL A 66 16.80 7.12 -8.47
CA VAL A 66 16.34 6.15 -7.48
C VAL A 66 17.51 5.68 -6.62
N GLU A 67 18.61 5.27 -7.26
CA GLU A 67 19.84 4.84 -6.57
C GLU A 67 20.35 5.93 -5.61
N MET A 68 20.52 7.15 -6.09
CA MET A 68 21.02 8.28 -5.29
C MET A 68 20.10 8.62 -4.10
N THR A 69 18.78 8.54 -4.29
CA THR A 69 17.80 8.83 -3.23
C THR A 69 17.75 7.69 -2.21
N THR A 70 17.79 6.45 -2.68
CA THR A 70 17.85 5.27 -1.83
C THR A 70 19.14 5.26 -1.01
N ASP A 71 20.27 5.62 -1.62
CA ASP A 71 21.55 5.75 -0.93
C ASP A 71 21.54 6.84 0.14
N LEU A 72 20.91 7.98 -0.13
CA LEU A 72 20.75 9.04 0.87
C LEU A 72 20.00 8.51 2.10
N LEU A 73 18.86 7.88 1.89
CA LEU A 73 18.07 7.29 2.98
C LEU A 73 18.86 6.19 3.70
N ALA A 74 19.53 5.31 2.95
CA ALA A 74 20.33 4.24 3.50
C ALA A 74 21.49 4.75 4.35
N HIS A 75 22.22 5.78 3.91
CA HIS A 75 23.33 6.36 4.65
C HIS A 75 22.85 7.08 5.90
N THR A 76 21.77 7.82 5.83
CA THR A 76 21.28 8.59 6.96
C THR A 76 20.61 7.72 8.01
N PHE A 77 19.78 6.75 7.58
CA PHE A 77 19.00 5.95 8.51
C PHE A 77 19.53 4.53 8.73
N LYS A 78 20.19 3.92 7.75
CA LYS A 78 20.52 2.48 7.81
C LYS A 78 21.98 2.17 8.10
N LYS A 79 22.93 3.09 7.84
CA LYS A 79 24.38 2.82 7.95
C LYS A 79 25.16 3.81 8.81
N GLY A 80 24.59 4.95 9.16
CA GLY A 80 25.23 5.94 10.03
C GLY A 80 25.05 5.63 11.52
N ASP A 81 25.49 6.52 12.40
CA ASP A 81 25.36 6.41 13.87
C ASP A 81 23.89 6.24 14.33
N ARG A 82 22.94 6.51 13.43
CA ARG A 82 21.50 6.38 13.66
C ARG A 82 20.88 5.12 13.03
N SER A 83 21.66 4.26 12.38
CA SER A 83 21.14 3.05 11.74
C SER A 83 20.43 2.14 12.73
N PHE A 84 20.96 1.99 13.93
CA PHE A 84 20.34 1.22 15.01
C PHE A 84 18.96 1.79 15.37
N TRP A 85 18.87 3.10 15.51
CA TRP A 85 17.63 3.79 15.87
C TRP A 85 16.56 3.65 14.78
N PHE A 86 16.90 3.89 13.50
CA PHE A 86 15.97 3.71 12.40
C PHE A 86 15.53 2.26 12.26
N ASN A 87 16.48 1.34 12.23
CA ASN A 87 16.19 -0.07 12.09
C ASN A 87 15.33 -0.59 13.25
N HIS A 88 15.59 -0.15 14.48
CA HIS A 88 14.78 -0.52 15.64
C HIS A 88 13.34 0.00 15.50
N VAL A 89 13.16 1.29 15.21
CA VAL A 89 11.84 1.92 15.04
C VAL A 89 11.10 1.30 13.86
N TYR A 90 11.76 1.16 12.70
CA TYR A 90 11.16 0.58 11.51
C TYR A 90 10.81 -0.89 11.70
N HIS A 91 11.68 -1.66 12.32
CA HIS A 91 11.43 -3.06 12.65
C HIS A 91 10.22 -3.18 13.58
N HIS A 92 10.18 -2.42 14.68
CA HIS A 92 9.04 -2.41 15.59
C HIS A 92 7.73 -2.03 14.89
N TYR A 93 7.76 -1.01 14.03
CA TYR A 93 6.62 -0.63 13.20
C TYR A 93 6.13 -1.79 12.33
N LYS A 94 7.03 -2.40 11.57
CA LYS A 94 6.68 -3.47 10.62
C LYS A 94 6.20 -4.74 11.32
N THR A 95 6.83 -5.11 12.43
CA THR A 95 6.56 -6.40 13.12
C THR A 95 5.42 -6.34 14.12
N GLN A 96 5.12 -5.17 14.67
CA GLN A 96 4.15 -5.02 15.75
C GLN A 96 3.09 -3.97 15.45
N THR A 97 3.46 -2.69 15.31
CA THR A 97 2.49 -1.59 15.24
C THR A 97 1.54 -1.73 14.04
N LYS A 98 2.09 -1.92 12.84
CA LYS A 98 1.28 -2.05 11.62
C LYS A 98 0.38 -3.29 11.65
N PRO A 99 0.89 -4.51 11.94
CA PRO A 99 0.05 -5.71 12.00
C PRO A 99 -1.01 -5.66 13.10
N ASP A 100 -0.70 -5.07 14.27
CA ASP A 100 -1.69 -4.91 15.34
C ASP A 100 -2.80 -3.94 14.94
N THR A 101 -2.46 -2.82 14.31
CA THR A 101 -3.44 -1.86 13.78
C THR A 101 -4.33 -2.51 12.74
N ASP A 102 -3.75 -3.24 11.77
CA ASP A 102 -4.50 -3.95 10.74
C ASP A 102 -5.41 -5.02 11.36
N PHE A 103 -4.90 -5.80 12.32
CA PHE A 103 -5.70 -6.80 13.03
C PHE A 103 -6.91 -6.19 13.75
N GLN A 104 -6.74 -5.06 14.46
CA GLN A 104 -7.85 -4.41 15.13
C GLN A 104 -8.94 -3.93 14.17
N GLN A 105 -8.57 -3.49 12.98
CA GLN A 105 -9.51 -3.11 11.93
C GLN A 105 -10.26 -4.31 11.35
N LEU A 106 -9.56 -5.42 11.15
CA LEU A 106 -10.06 -6.61 10.45
C LEU A 106 -10.90 -7.53 11.34
N LYS A 107 -10.56 -7.70 12.62
CA LYS A 107 -11.17 -8.72 13.50
C LYS A 107 -12.70 -8.67 13.60
N GLY A 108 -13.31 -7.51 13.37
CA GLY A 108 -14.77 -7.33 13.36
C GLY A 108 -15.42 -7.47 11.97
N LEU A 109 -14.62 -7.67 10.94
CA LEU A 109 -15.07 -7.78 9.54
C LEU A 109 -14.94 -9.20 9.01
N ILE A 110 -13.97 -9.95 9.52
CA ILE A 110 -13.67 -11.32 9.11
C ILE A 110 -14.86 -12.24 9.45
N ILE A 111 -15.25 -13.08 8.49
CA ILE A 111 -16.18 -14.18 8.68
C ILE A 111 -15.42 -15.51 8.65
N GLY A 112 -15.92 -16.51 9.41
CA GLY A 112 -15.30 -17.83 9.46
C GLY A 112 -13.91 -17.85 10.11
N GLY A 113 -13.15 -18.90 9.85
CA GLY A 113 -11.85 -19.14 10.47
C GLY A 113 -10.69 -19.35 9.50
N ARG A 114 -10.97 -19.65 8.21
CA ARG A 114 -9.96 -19.92 7.18
C ARG A 114 -9.70 -18.64 6.38
N LEU A 115 -8.52 -18.06 6.56
CA LEU A 115 -8.14 -16.80 5.92
C LEU A 115 -7.08 -17.01 4.86
N LEU A 116 -7.20 -16.30 3.74
CA LEU A 116 -6.13 -16.15 2.75
C LEU A 116 -5.60 -14.72 2.79
N ASP A 117 -4.30 -14.54 3.00
CA ASP A 117 -3.58 -13.28 2.79
C ASP A 117 -2.99 -13.30 1.38
N TYR A 118 -3.70 -12.66 0.42
CA TYR A 118 -3.30 -12.55 -0.98
C TYR A 118 -2.37 -11.35 -1.18
N GLY A 119 -1.17 -11.61 -1.71
CA GLY A 119 -0.11 -10.62 -1.76
C GLY A 119 0.45 -10.35 -0.35
N CYS A 120 0.78 -11.42 0.38
CA CYS A 120 1.07 -11.35 1.81
C CYS A 120 2.35 -10.57 2.17
N GLY A 121 3.19 -10.26 1.18
CA GLY A 121 4.42 -9.51 1.38
C GLY A 121 5.29 -10.07 2.50
N SER A 122 5.60 -9.26 3.50
CA SER A 122 6.40 -9.66 4.65
C SER A 122 5.77 -10.71 5.56
N GLY A 123 4.46 -10.96 5.43
CA GLY A 123 3.71 -11.95 6.21
C GLY A 123 3.42 -11.58 7.67
N TYR A 124 3.79 -10.40 8.13
CA TYR A 124 3.57 -10.03 9.53
C TYR A 124 2.08 -9.96 9.91
N LEU A 125 1.22 -9.48 8.99
CA LEU A 125 -0.22 -9.48 9.22
C LEU A 125 -0.76 -10.90 9.32
N ALA A 126 -0.36 -11.80 8.40
CA ALA A 126 -0.72 -13.20 8.44
C ALA A 126 -0.31 -13.84 9.78
N ALA A 127 0.92 -13.61 10.23
CA ALA A 127 1.39 -14.10 11.52
C ALA A 127 0.59 -13.52 12.70
N ARG A 128 0.18 -12.26 12.62
CA ARG A 128 -0.65 -11.60 13.64
C ARG A 128 -2.07 -12.19 13.69
N LEU A 129 -2.66 -12.46 12.54
CA LEU A 129 -3.97 -13.11 12.42
C LEU A 129 -3.93 -14.55 12.97
N ALA A 130 -2.89 -15.31 12.65
CA ALA A 130 -2.71 -16.68 13.17
C ALA A 130 -2.61 -16.67 14.71
N ARG A 131 -1.86 -15.73 15.29
CA ARG A 131 -1.85 -15.54 16.77
C ARG A 131 -3.20 -15.12 17.32
N GLY A 132 -4.08 -14.54 16.50
CA GLY A 132 -5.46 -14.22 16.82
C GLY A 132 -6.42 -15.42 16.80
N GLY A 133 -5.93 -16.62 16.42
CA GLY A 133 -6.71 -17.86 16.40
C GLY A 133 -7.31 -18.22 15.04
N TYR A 134 -6.93 -17.53 13.97
CA TYR A 134 -7.36 -17.87 12.61
C TYR A 134 -6.43 -18.90 11.96
N GLU A 135 -6.98 -19.75 11.10
CA GLU A 135 -6.21 -20.60 10.19
C GLU A 135 -5.83 -19.77 8.96
N VAL A 136 -4.55 -19.39 8.87
CA VAL A 136 -4.09 -18.43 7.86
C VAL A 136 -3.25 -19.11 6.79
N PHE A 137 -3.64 -18.91 5.55
CA PHE A 137 -2.92 -19.28 4.35
C PHE A 137 -2.32 -18.03 3.72
N THR A 138 -1.15 -18.15 3.11
CA THR A 138 -0.45 -17.03 2.50
C THR A 138 -0.07 -17.34 1.06
N THR A 139 -0.14 -16.34 0.19
CA THR A 139 0.30 -16.44 -1.21
C THR A 139 0.87 -15.12 -1.70
N ASP A 140 1.89 -15.21 -2.54
CA ASP A 140 2.51 -14.07 -3.21
C ASP A 140 3.26 -14.57 -4.45
N VAL A 141 3.60 -13.67 -5.38
CA VAL A 141 4.48 -13.97 -6.54
C VAL A 141 5.96 -14.05 -6.14
N LEU A 142 6.32 -13.45 -5.00
CA LEU A 142 7.66 -13.51 -4.41
C LEU A 142 7.56 -13.92 -2.95
N ASP A 143 8.40 -14.86 -2.51
CA ASP A 143 8.46 -15.20 -1.07
C ASP A 143 9.57 -14.36 -0.39
N TYR A 144 9.20 -13.20 0.11
CA TYR A 144 10.05 -12.38 0.97
C TYR A 144 9.50 -12.23 2.39
N ARG A 145 8.74 -13.25 2.83
CA ARG A 145 8.24 -13.32 4.21
C ARG A 145 9.40 -13.38 5.20
N TYR A 146 9.27 -12.63 6.28
CA TYR A 146 10.20 -12.71 7.40
C TYR A 146 10.07 -14.03 8.18
N ASP A 147 11.08 -14.38 8.96
CA ASP A 147 11.17 -15.66 9.65
C ASP A 147 9.97 -15.94 10.56
N GLU A 148 9.41 -14.90 11.19
CA GLU A 148 8.24 -15.00 12.04
C GLU A 148 6.97 -15.46 11.29
N ALA A 149 6.92 -15.32 9.99
CA ALA A 149 5.79 -15.75 9.15
C ALA A 149 6.06 -17.02 8.34
N LYS A 150 7.31 -17.51 8.29
CA LYS A 150 7.68 -18.68 7.48
C LYS A 150 7.07 -19.98 7.97
N HIS A 151 6.62 -20.05 9.21
CA HIS A 151 5.91 -21.22 9.74
C HIS A 151 4.48 -21.37 9.19
N LEU A 152 3.91 -20.31 8.59
CA LEU A 152 2.57 -20.34 8.01
C LEU A 152 2.57 -21.04 6.65
N PRO A 153 1.47 -21.72 6.27
CA PRO A 153 1.31 -22.27 4.93
C PRO A 153 1.47 -21.20 3.87
N PHE A 154 2.41 -21.42 2.94
CA PHE A 154 2.66 -20.54 1.80
C PHE A 154 2.57 -21.33 0.51
N ARG A 155 1.81 -20.83 -0.43
CA ARG A 155 1.75 -21.34 -1.80
C ARG A 155 2.18 -20.25 -2.77
N PRO A 156 3.37 -20.38 -3.40
CA PRO A 156 3.83 -19.38 -4.34
C PRO A 156 2.93 -19.33 -5.58
N MET A 157 2.71 -18.12 -6.10
CA MET A 157 2.05 -17.89 -7.37
C MET A 157 3.11 -17.72 -8.47
N THR A 158 2.88 -18.32 -9.64
CA THR A 158 3.71 -18.08 -10.83
C THR A 158 3.36 -16.77 -11.53
N SER A 159 2.14 -16.30 -11.33
CA SER A 159 1.61 -15.01 -11.76
C SER A 159 0.51 -14.55 -10.78
N PRO A 160 0.11 -13.29 -10.77
CA PRO A 160 -0.98 -12.81 -9.91
C PRO A 160 -2.31 -13.56 -10.10
N THR A 161 -2.55 -14.14 -11.28
CA THR A 161 -3.78 -14.89 -11.61
C THR A 161 -3.75 -16.35 -11.17
N ASP A 162 -2.58 -16.88 -10.85
CA ASP A 162 -2.38 -18.27 -10.45
C ASP A 162 -2.55 -18.44 -8.93
N ILE A 163 -3.79 -18.33 -8.44
CA ILE A 163 -4.09 -18.43 -7.01
C ILE A 163 -4.33 -19.92 -6.67
N PRO A 164 -3.39 -20.61 -5.99
CA PRO A 164 -3.34 -22.07 -5.93
C PRO A 164 -4.20 -22.66 -4.79
N TYR A 165 -5.43 -22.18 -4.64
CA TYR A 165 -6.38 -22.66 -3.64
C TYR A 165 -7.66 -23.19 -4.33
N PRO A 166 -8.27 -24.27 -3.81
CA PRO A 166 -9.51 -24.81 -4.34
C PRO A 166 -10.67 -23.83 -4.18
N ASP A 167 -11.71 -24.00 -5.02
CA ASP A 167 -12.96 -23.28 -4.87
C ASP A 167 -13.57 -23.55 -3.47
N ASP A 168 -14.24 -22.56 -2.90
CA ASP A 168 -14.94 -22.63 -1.61
C ASP A 168 -14.04 -23.03 -0.42
N SER A 169 -12.71 -22.93 -0.55
CA SER A 169 -11.78 -23.36 0.50
C SER A 169 -11.46 -22.30 1.55
N ILE A 170 -11.80 -21.02 1.28
CA ILE A 170 -11.47 -19.87 2.10
C ILE A 170 -12.74 -19.18 2.59
N ASP A 171 -12.81 -18.84 3.87
CA ASP A 171 -13.92 -18.10 4.42
C ASP A 171 -13.77 -16.60 4.10
N THR A 172 -12.59 -16.02 4.33
CA THR A 172 -12.27 -14.63 4.01
C THR A 172 -10.92 -14.49 3.32
N ALA A 173 -10.88 -13.88 2.15
CA ALA A 173 -9.63 -13.46 1.51
C ALA A 173 -9.33 -11.98 1.84
N LEU A 174 -8.08 -11.70 2.22
CA LEU A 174 -7.57 -10.36 2.50
C LEU A 174 -6.72 -9.88 1.34
N VAL A 175 -6.97 -8.67 0.86
CA VAL A 175 -6.24 -8.03 -0.22
C VAL A 175 -5.96 -6.59 0.18
N GLN A 176 -4.71 -6.29 0.57
CA GLN A 176 -4.36 -4.98 1.11
C GLN A 176 -3.25 -4.30 0.31
N ALA A 177 -3.57 -3.22 -0.39
CA ALA A 177 -2.65 -2.44 -1.22
C ALA A 177 -1.88 -3.34 -2.22
N VAL A 178 -2.63 -4.13 -2.98
CA VAL A 178 -2.09 -5.13 -3.91
C VAL A 178 -2.66 -4.95 -5.33
N LEU A 179 -3.96 -4.63 -5.44
CA LEU A 179 -4.62 -4.66 -6.75
C LEU A 179 -4.11 -3.58 -7.71
N HIS A 180 -3.64 -2.45 -7.20
CA HIS A 180 -3.02 -1.40 -8.02
C HIS A 180 -1.63 -1.78 -8.56
N HIS A 181 -1.04 -2.88 -8.05
CA HIS A 181 0.18 -3.49 -8.59
C HIS A 181 -0.10 -4.54 -9.68
N ILE A 182 -1.37 -4.87 -9.94
CA ILE A 182 -1.76 -5.86 -10.94
C ILE A 182 -2.03 -5.16 -12.28
N ASN A 183 -1.46 -5.71 -13.35
CA ASN A 183 -1.71 -5.17 -14.69
C ASN A 183 -3.22 -5.21 -15.03
N PRO A 184 -3.75 -4.22 -15.78
CA PRO A 184 -5.18 -4.11 -16.08
C PRO A 184 -5.79 -5.35 -16.73
N LYS A 185 -5.03 -6.07 -17.58
CA LYS A 185 -5.47 -7.29 -18.26
C LYS A 185 -5.64 -8.48 -17.30
N ASP A 186 -4.89 -8.50 -16.19
CA ASP A 186 -4.86 -9.61 -15.24
C ASP A 186 -5.85 -9.39 -14.08
N LEU A 187 -6.19 -8.15 -13.77
CA LEU A 187 -7.06 -7.78 -12.64
C LEU A 187 -8.44 -8.49 -12.68
N PRO A 188 -9.16 -8.57 -13.82
CA PRO A 188 -10.44 -9.29 -13.87
C PRO A 188 -10.30 -10.76 -13.47
N LEU A 189 -9.24 -11.43 -13.94
CA LEU A 189 -9.00 -12.85 -13.65
C LEU A 189 -8.69 -13.07 -12.16
N VAL A 190 -7.90 -12.16 -11.55
CA VAL A 190 -7.60 -12.19 -10.10
C VAL A 190 -8.88 -12.04 -9.29
N LEU A 191 -9.74 -11.06 -9.61
CA LEU A 191 -10.98 -10.81 -8.88
C LEU A 191 -11.97 -11.97 -9.01
N GLN A 192 -12.13 -12.53 -10.22
CA GLN A 192 -12.94 -13.72 -10.46
C GLN A 192 -12.42 -14.92 -9.65
N ARG A 193 -11.10 -15.13 -9.66
CA ARG A 193 -10.51 -16.24 -8.91
C ARG A 193 -10.68 -16.07 -7.41
N LEU A 194 -10.54 -14.86 -6.87
CA LEU A 194 -10.83 -14.58 -5.46
C LEU A 194 -12.30 -14.86 -5.11
N ALA A 195 -13.24 -14.50 -6.01
CA ALA A 195 -14.66 -14.79 -5.80
C ALA A 195 -14.99 -16.29 -5.85
N GLU A 196 -14.23 -17.09 -6.62
CA GLU A 196 -14.41 -18.56 -6.67
C GLU A 196 -13.93 -19.25 -5.39
N ILE A 197 -12.79 -18.82 -4.85
CA ILE A 197 -12.15 -19.50 -3.72
C ILE A 197 -12.66 -19.06 -2.35
N ALA A 198 -13.16 -17.82 -2.21
CA ALA A 198 -13.54 -17.22 -0.94
C ALA A 198 -15.01 -16.82 -0.89
N TYR A 199 -15.63 -16.90 0.32
CA TYR A 199 -16.99 -16.43 0.55
C TYR A 199 -17.05 -14.90 0.70
N GLN A 200 -16.02 -14.32 1.31
CA GLN A 200 -15.85 -12.88 1.52
C GLN A 200 -14.47 -12.45 1.02
N VAL A 201 -14.39 -11.28 0.42
CA VAL A 201 -13.13 -10.62 0.07
C VAL A 201 -13.08 -9.25 0.74
N LEU A 202 -12.11 -9.03 1.62
CA LEU A 202 -11.83 -7.75 2.26
C LEU A 202 -10.70 -7.06 1.51
N ILE A 203 -11.01 -5.94 0.88
CA ILE A 203 -10.08 -5.19 0.03
C ILE A 203 -9.80 -3.85 0.69
N LYS A 204 -8.52 -3.51 0.83
CA LYS A 204 -8.04 -2.17 1.20
C LYS A 204 -7.16 -1.67 0.08
N GLU A 205 -7.53 -0.55 -0.53
CA GLU A 205 -6.79 0.00 -1.66
C GLU A 205 -6.53 1.49 -1.52
N ASP A 206 -5.44 1.92 -2.14
CA ASP A 206 -5.15 3.32 -2.38
C ASP A 206 -6.11 3.86 -3.44
N THR A 207 -6.73 5.00 -3.16
CA THR A 207 -7.77 5.54 -4.02
C THR A 207 -7.77 7.08 -4.04
N TYR A 208 -8.37 7.63 -5.05
CA TYR A 208 -8.54 9.07 -5.25
C TYR A 208 -10.00 9.36 -5.64
N ASP A 209 -10.34 10.63 -5.83
CA ASP A 209 -11.67 11.08 -6.27
C ASP A 209 -12.79 10.49 -5.39
N LEU A 210 -12.67 10.77 -4.07
CA LEU A 210 -13.63 10.28 -3.08
C LEU A 210 -14.98 10.98 -3.27
N PRO A 211 -16.08 10.22 -3.54
CA PRO A 211 -17.40 10.83 -3.63
C PRO A 211 -17.78 11.51 -2.30
N PRO A 212 -18.22 12.78 -2.30
CA PRO A 212 -18.57 13.49 -1.05
C PRO A 212 -19.66 12.79 -0.22
N GLN A 213 -20.54 12.04 -0.89
CA GLN A 213 -21.61 11.27 -0.25
C GLN A 213 -21.16 9.92 0.31
N LEU A 214 -19.90 9.51 0.09
CA LEU A 214 -19.40 8.27 0.64
C LEU A 214 -19.39 8.36 2.17
N PRO A 215 -20.01 7.38 2.89
CA PRO A 215 -20.07 7.42 4.34
C PRO A 215 -18.68 7.56 4.98
N GLY A 216 -18.56 8.49 5.92
CA GLY A 216 -17.34 8.73 6.68
C GLY A 216 -16.33 9.68 6.02
N VAL A 217 -16.54 10.16 4.79
CA VAL A 217 -15.58 11.09 4.14
C VAL A 217 -15.46 12.38 4.95
N ALA A 218 -16.57 13.05 5.24
CA ALA A 218 -16.56 14.33 5.94
C ALA A 218 -16.01 14.20 7.37
N GLU A 219 -16.45 13.19 8.11
CA GLU A 219 -16.01 12.92 9.47
C GLU A 219 -14.53 12.57 9.54
N THR A 220 -14.05 11.75 8.62
CA THR A 220 -12.63 11.37 8.53
C THR A 220 -11.77 12.56 8.10
N ALA A 221 -12.19 13.34 7.12
CA ALA A 221 -11.50 14.55 6.68
C ALA A 221 -11.39 15.60 7.80
N ALA A 222 -12.44 15.77 8.62
CA ALA A 222 -12.39 16.66 9.77
C ALA A 222 -11.36 16.25 10.83
N GLN A 223 -10.98 14.98 10.88
CA GLN A 223 -10.00 14.42 11.82
C GLN A 223 -8.60 14.24 11.21
N GLN A 224 -8.50 14.22 9.89
CA GLN A 224 -7.25 13.98 9.15
C GLN A 224 -6.94 15.16 8.21
N PRO A 225 -6.09 16.11 8.62
CA PRO A 225 -5.74 17.26 7.77
C PRO A 225 -5.16 16.87 6.40
N LEU A 226 -4.44 15.75 6.32
CA LEU A 226 -3.94 15.23 5.03
C LEU A 226 -5.08 14.79 4.12
N LEU A 227 -6.11 14.14 4.64
CA LEU A 227 -7.27 13.75 3.84
C LEU A 227 -8.02 14.98 3.34
N GLN A 228 -8.22 15.98 4.21
CA GLN A 228 -8.86 17.24 3.81
C GLN A 228 -8.07 17.90 2.66
N ALA A 229 -6.76 18.05 2.81
CA ALA A 229 -5.90 18.61 1.77
C ALA A 229 -5.91 17.79 0.47
N PHE A 230 -5.98 16.46 0.59
CA PHE A 230 -6.02 15.55 -0.57
C PHE A 230 -7.31 15.71 -1.38
N ILE A 231 -8.48 15.72 -0.74
CA ILE A 231 -9.75 15.84 -1.44
C ILE A 231 -9.98 17.23 -2.09
N GLU A 232 -9.28 18.25 -1.60
CA GLU A 232 -9.31 19.61 -2.18
C GLU A 232 -8.44 19.75 -3.44
N MET A 233 -7.51 18.82 -3.68
CA MET A 233 -6.68 18.83 -4.89
C MET A 233 -7.48 18.40 -6.12
N PRO A 234 -7.10 18.90 -7.33
CA PRO A 234 -7.64 18.38 -8.58
C PRO A 234 -7.42 16.85 -8.70
N ARG A 235 -8.36 16.15 -9.34
CA ARG A 235 -8.33 14.69 -9.52
C ARG A 235 -6.98 14.18 -10.05
N ASP A 236 -6.44 14.81 -11.07
CA ASP A 236 -5.17 14.42 -11.67
C ASP A 236 -3.99 14.60 -10.71
N THR A 237 -4.04 15.65 -9.87
CA THR A 237 -3.03 15.87 -8.82
C THR A 237 -3.12 14.81 -7.72
N GLN A 238 -4.32 14.40 -7.31
CA GLN A 238 -4.53 13.29 -6.37
C GLN A 238 -3.92 11.99 -6.92
N TYR A 239 -4.18 11.67 -8.20
CA TYR A 239 -3.64 10.47 -8.86
C TYR A 239 -2.10 10.51 -8.90
N GLN A 240 -1.51 11.65 -9.29
CA GLN A 240 -0.05 11.82 -9.31
C GLN A 240 0.57 11.75 -7.90
N ALA A 241 -0.14 12.23 -6.88
CA ALA A 241 0.30 12.07 -5.50
C ALA A 241 0.35 10.59 -5.07
N LEU A 242 -0.64 9.78 -5.45
CA LEU A 242 -0.62 8.34 -5.17
C LEU A 242 0.56 7.64 -5.86
N ILE A 243 0.86 7.99 -7.14
CA ILE A 243 2.05 7.48 -7.84
C ILE A 243 3.32 7.76 -7.04
N LEU A 244 3.50 8.99 -6.58
CA LEU A 244 4.70 9.39 -5.85
C LEU A 244 4.76 8.77 -4.44
N ILE A 245 3.63 8.61 -3.75
CA ILE A 245 3.55 7.92 -2.44
C ILE A 245 3.97 6.47 -2.59
N ASP A 246 3.38 5.75 -3.53
CA ASP A 246 3.64 4.33 -3.75
C ASP A 246 5.10 4.10 -4.20
N PHE A 247 5.58 4.91 -5.13
CA PHE A 247 6.97 4.86 -5.58
C PHE A 247 7.95 5.13 -4.44
N PHE A 248 7.72 6.18 -3.64
CA PHE A 248 8.57 6.50 -2.50
C PHE A 248 8.58 5.38 -1.46
N ALA A 249 7.41 4.84 -1.12
CA ALA A 249 7.26 3.79 -0.12
C ALA A 249 7.97 2.49 -0.54
N ASN A 250 7.77 2.04 -1.77
CA ASN A 250 8.24 0.74 -2.24
C ASN A 250 9.65 0.78 -2.84
N ALA A 251 9.91 1.66 -3.78
CA ALA A 251 11.20 1.69 -4.46
C ALA A 251 12.29 2.36 -3.61
N ILE A 252 11.96 3.47 -2.92
CA ILE A 252 12.97 4.27 -2.20
C ILE A 252 13.09 3.82 -0.75
N ALA A 253 12.01 3.88 0.04
CA ALA A 253 12.08 3.61 1.47
C ALA A 253 12.24 2.12 1.80
N GLN A 254 11.53 1.22 1.10
CA GLN A 254 11.65 -0.22 1.30
C GLN A 254 12.79 -0.83 0.48
N GLY A 255 13.11 -0.26 -0.68
CA GLY A 255 14.17 -0.74 -1.56
C GLY A 255 13.80 -2.06 -2.23
N ILE A 256 12.55 -2.18 -2.74
CA ILE A 256 12.04 -3.36 -3.46
C ILE A 256 11.89 -3.01 -4.95
N PRO A 257 13.01 -2.99 -5.72
CA PRO A 257 12.98 -2.58 -7.13
C PRO A 257 12.34 -3.62 -8.06
N GLU A 258 12.10 -4.84 -7.55
CA GLU A 258 11.45 -5.93 -8.30
C GLU A 258 9.93 -5.83 -8.28
N MET A 259 9.35 -4.99 -7.45
CA MET A 259 7.91 -4.81 -7.35
C MET A 259 7.36 -4.26 -8.67
N ASN A 260 6.31 -4.90 -9.18
CA ASN A 260 5.58 -4.38 -10.32
C ASN A 260 4.78 -3.14 -9.87
N MET A 261 5.01 -2.01 -10.51
CA MET A 261 4.36 -0.73 -10.18
C MET A 261 3.73 -0.12 -11.43
N PRO A 262 2.61 -0.66 -11.93
CA PRO A 262 1.88 -0.09 -13.07
C PRO A 262 1.07 1.14 -12.66
N PHE A 263 0.93 1.41 -11.34
CA PHE A 263 0.17 2.51 -10.77
C PHE A 263 -1.32 2.52 -11.18
N GLU A 264 -1.94 1.35 -11.17
CA GLU A 264 -3.33 1.15 -11.55
C GLU A 264 -4.31 1.59 -10.45
N PHE A 265 -4.11 2.80 -9.92
CA PHE A 265 -5.04 3.39 -8.97
C PHE A 265 -6.38 3.69 -9.63
N ARG A 266 -7.45 3.55 -8.85
CA ARG A 266 -8.83 3.81 -9.29
C ARG A 266 -9.55 4.66 -8.27
N SER A 267 -10.50 5.44 -8.74
CA SER A 267 -11.47 6.09 -7.84
C SER A 267 -12.35 5.05 -7.15
N VAL A 268 -13.00 5.45 -6.08
CA VAL A 268 -13.96 4.56 -5.36
C VAL A 268 -15.03 4.01 -6.29
N THR A 269 -15.56 4.86 -7.18
CA THR A 269 -16.59 4.46 -8.14
C THR A 269 -16.07 3.44 -9.15
N GLU A 270 -14.87 3.66 -9.69
CA GLU A 270 -14.22 2.71 -10.60
C GLU A 270 -13.92 1.37 -9.90
N TRP A 271 -13.46 1.38 -8.64
CA TRP A 271 -13.29 0.16 -7.86
C TRP A 271 -14.61 -0.59 -7.69
N GLN A 272 -15.69 0.08 -7.29
CA GLN A 272 -16.99 -0.55 -7.12
C GLN A 272 -17.50 -1.18 -8.42
N GLN A 273 -17.29 -0.53 -9.56
CA GLN A 273 -17.67 -1.04 -10.86
C GLN A 273 -16.87 -2.29 -11.25
N VAL A 274 -15.54 -2.26 -11.12
CA VAL A 274 -14.69 -3.40 -11.49
C VAL A 274 -14.92 -4.60 -10.58
N LEU A 275 -15.11 -4.38 -9.28
CA LEU A 275 -15.41 -5.44 -8.31
C LEU A 275 -16.74 -6.13 -8.67
N LYS A 276 -17.79 -5.34 -8.90
CA LYS A 276 -19.12 -5.87 -9.30
C LYS A 276 -19.07 -6.62 -10.62
N ALA A 277 -18.33 -6.11 -11.61
CA ALA A 277 -18.21 -6.76 -12.92
C ALA A 277 -17.48 -8.11 -12.87
N ASN A 278 -16.73 -8.38 -11.80
CA ASN A 278 -15.91 -9.58 -11.65
C ASN A 278 -16.34 -10.48 -10.48
N GLY A 279 -17.64 -10.54 -10.20
CA GLY A 279 -18.22 -11.53 -9.29
C GLY A 279 -18.18 -11.14 -7.80
N LEU A 280 -17.91 -9.88 -7.47
CA LEU A 280 -17.85 -9.39 -6.10
C LEU A 280 -18.95 -8.35 -5.84
N ARG A 281 -19.86 -8.63 -4.91
CA ARG A 281 -20.88 -7.69 -4.45
C ARG A 281 -20.33 -6.86 -3.28
N VAL A 282 -20.13 -5.57 -3.52
CA VAL A 282 -19.69 -4.65 -2.46
C VAL A 282 -20.85 -4.38 -1.50
N ASN A 283 -20.73 -4.82 -0.26
CA ASN A 283 -21.75 -4.63 0.80
C ASN A 283 -21.49 -3.38 1.64
N LYS A 284 -20.21 -3.05 1.84
CA LYS A 284 -19.81 -1.90 2.63
C LYS A 284 -18.54 -1.27 2.04
N THR A 285 -18.52 0.06 2.04
CA THR A 285 -17.35 0.86 1.69
C THR A 285 -17.19 1.97 2.72
N TRP A 286 -15.98 2.21 3.17
CA TRP A 286 -15.69 3.38 4.02
C TRP A 286 -14.26 3.89 3.81
N VAL A 287 -14.08 5.18 4.08
CA VAL A 287 -12.78 5.85 3.98
C VAL A 287 -12.01 5.66 5.27
N ALA A 288 -10.82 5.08 5.18
CA ALA A 288 -9.83 5.09 6.24
C ALA A 288 -8.89 6.31 6.13
N GLY A 289 -8.73 6.83 4.93
CA GLY A 289 -7.92 8.02 4.63
C GLY A 289 -6.44 7.81 4.92
N PHE A 290 -5.77 8.85 5.36
CA PHE A 290 -4.35 8.87 5.75
C PHE A 290 -4.21 8.44 7.22
N GLU A 291 -4.39 7.17 7.47
CA GLU A 291 -4.53 6.57 8.80
C GLU A 291 -3.37 6.93 9.75
N PRO A 292 -3.69 7.21 11.04
CA PRO A 292 -2.65 7.26 12.08
C PRO A 292 -1.99 5.88 12.25
N GLY A 293 -0.79 5.85 12.81
CA GLY A 293 -0.02 4.62 12.98
C GLY A 293 0.53 4.04 11.67
N ARG A 294 0.59 4.84 10.59
CA ARG A 294 1.19 4.47 9.31
C ARG A 294 2.43 5.30 9.04
N MET A 295 3.55 4.64 8.83
CA MET A 295 4.81 5.33 8.49
C MET A 295 4.76 5.87 7.05
N HIS A 296 4.20 5.09 6.13
CA HIS A 296 3.87 5.54 4.77
C HIS A 296 2.36 5.70 4.69
N LYS A 297 1.92 6.94 4.61
CA LYS A 297 0.51 7.32 4.62
C LYS A 297 0.00 7.46 3.19
N SER A 298 -1.13 6.84 2.90
CA SER A 298 -1.85 6.96 1.63
C SER A 298 -3.36 7.06 1.87
N CYS A 299 -4.10 7.42 0.83
CA CYS A 299 -5.56 7.54 0.92
C CYS A 299 -6.22 6.16 0.78
N HIS A 300 -6.43 5.48 1.89
CA HIS A 300 -7.00 4.14 1.90
C HIS A 300 -8.53 4.15 1.96
N VAL A 301 -9.13 3.23 1.20
CA VAL A 301 -10.54 2.89 1.27
C VAL A 301 -10.70 1.39 1.42
N TRP A 302 -11.62 0.97 2.27
CA TRP A 302 -12.01 -0.41 2.45
C TRP A 302 -13.25 -0.77 1.66
N PHE A 303 -13.23 -1.97 1.07
CA PHE A 303 -14.39 -2.61 0.45
C PHE A 303 -14.60 -3.98 1.09
N VAL A 304 -15.78 -4.20 1.65
CA VAL A 304 -16.24 -5.53 2.11
C VAL A 304 -17.10 -6.11 1.03
N CYS A 305 -16.66 -7.22 0.46
CA CYS A 305 -17.31 -7.85 -0.68
C CYS A 305 -17.72 -9.28 -0.35
N ASP A 306 -18.91 -9.68 -0.79
CA ASP A 306 -19.31 -11.09 -0.86
C ASP A 306 -19.10 -11.61 -2.30
N ALA A 307 -18.69 -12.86 -2.42
CA ALA A 307 -18.68 -13.53 -3.71
C ALA A 307 -20.13 -13.70 -4.22
N ILE A 308 -20.36 -13.36 -5.49
CA ILE A 308 -21.63 -13.62 -6.19
C ILE A 308 -21.57 -15.05 -6.72
N ARG A 309 -22.40 -15.92 -6.19
CA ARG A 309 -22.48 -17.33 -6.55
C ARG A 309 -23.72 -17.63 -7.35
#